data_593a3ecba79dd73797e96a852f5dcb78
#
_entry.id   593a3ecba79dd73797e96a852f5dcb78
#
_cell.length_a   1.000
_cell.length_b   1.000
_cell.length_c   1.000
_cell.angle_alpha   90.00
_cell.angle_beta   90.00
_cell.angle_gamma   90.00
#
_symmetry.space_group_name_H-M   'P 1'
#
loop_
_entity.id
_entity.type
_entity.pdbx_description
1 polymer ?
#
loop_
_entity_poly.entity_id
_entity_poly.type
_entity_poly.pdbx_seq_one_letter_code
_entity_poly.pdbx_strand_id
1 'polypeptide(L)'
;MEIHTVPIIPKGCAVVTKPFMFEKPLGMRDTLPMLYETKVSVRNKMSDEIKKWGYQFIETPALEYYETIGEASAILDQQLFKLLDAQGHTLVLRPDMTAPIARVAASKLLKQQIPLRLAYSANVYRAQQREGGRPAEFEQIGIECIGNKSISADAEMIALLTDVLKAAGLEDFKISIGHIGFLQEFFLSILGTEERASVLRKLLYEKNYVGFREHVKSLPLSSIDKQRLIEFISLRGSEGTLSKAMALLENGKGQDSLDELRELAVQLKEFGVDQYVNLDLTLVSHMSYYTGTLFEVYAGQVGSPIGNGGRYDNLLEKFGWDASATGFAIRVDRLAEALGEPSQLIAPECILFSPERRAEALDYAKSKRLEGKRITIQDITVVQNVDAFTRTFSDVHMFVGNGGNGQDE
;
A
#
# COMPACT_ATOMS: atom_id res chain seq x y z
N MET A 1 2.10 -35.80 -15.55
CA MET A 1 3.44 -36.34 -15.80
C MET A 1 4.35 -35.12 -15.97
N GLU A 2 4.82 -34.62 -14.82
CA GLU A 2 5.59 -33.37 -14.75
C GLU A 2 7.02 -33.65 -15.18
N ILE A 3 7.47 -32.91 -16.20
CA ILE A 3 8.86 -32.95 -16.65
C ILE A 3 9.62 -31.91 -15.84
N HIS A 4 10.29 -32.34 -14.76
CA HIS A 4 11.29 -31.53 -14.07
C HIS A 4 12.50 -31.35 -14.99
N THR A 5 12.64 -30.16 -15.57
CA THR A 5 13.89 -29.75 -16.23
C THR A 5 14.93 -29.45 -15.16
N VAL A 6 15.87 -30.38 -14.98
CA VAL A 6 17.07 -30.17 -14.17
C VAL A 6 17.97 -29.14 -14.87
N PRO A 7 18.41 -28.05 -14.20
CA PRO A 7 19.33 -27.09 -14.80
C PRO A 7 20.68 -27.78 -15.07
N ILE A 8 21.17 -27.65 -16.31
CA ILE A 8 22.50 -28.14 -16.72
C ILE A 8 23.58 -27.27 -16.05
N ILE A 9 24.17 -27.78 -14.97
CA ILE A 9 25.33 -27.15 -14.34
C ILE A 9 26.58 -27.49 -15.20
N PRO A 10 27.37 -26.49 -15.64
CA PRO A 10 28.63 -26.76 -16.39
C PRO A 10 29.59 -27.56 -15.50
N LYS A 11 30.08 -28.69 -16.00
CA LYS A 11 31.12 -29.47 -15.32
C LYS A 11 32.40 -28.65 -15.23
N GLY A 12 32.80 -28.24 -14.01
CA GLY A 12 34.10 -27.62 -13.76
C GLY A 12 34.13 -26.40 -12.84
N CYS A 13 33.03 -25.85 -12.41
CA CYS A 13 33.05 -24.84 -11.34
C CYS A 13 32.94 -25.49 -9.98
N ALA A 14 33.97 -25.41 -9.15
CA ALA A 14 33.85 -25.66 -7.72
C ALA A 14 32.86 -24.62 -7.16
N VAL A 15 31.66 -25.08 -6.81
CA VAL A 15 30.65 -24.22 -6.15
C VAL A 15 31.21 -23.92 -4.76
N VAL A 16 31.85 -22.78 -4.60
CA VAL A 16 32.17 -22.22 -3.29
C VAL A 16 30.83 -21.77 -2.72
N THR A 17 30.14 -22.63 -1.99
CA THR A 17 28.94 -22.27 -1.25
C THR A 17 29.29 -21.32 -0.12
N LYS A 18 29.33 -20.02 -0.42
CA LYS A 18 29.34 -19.01 0.66
C LYS A 18 27.97 -19.11 1.35
N PRO A 19 27.95 -19.15 2.69
CA PRO A 19 26.68 -19.05 3.42
C PRO A 19 25.88 -17.85 2.87
N PHE A 20 24.59 -18.04 2.62
CA PHE A 20 23.65 -17.03 2.10
C PHE A 20 23.91 -16.51 0.67
N MET A 21 24.71 -17.20 -0.17
CA MET A 21 25.04 -16.72 -1.52
C MET A 21 23.83 -16.42 -2.39
N PHE A 22 22.73 -17.15 -2.23
CA PHE A 22 21.47 -16.98 -2.95
C PHE A 22 20.29 -16.62 -2.04
N GLU A 23 20.55 -16.41 -0.74
CA GLU A 23 19.50 -16.08 0.22
C GLU A 23 19.32 -14.56 0.32
N LYS A 24 18.13 -14.17 0.72
CA LYS A 24 17.75 -12.78 1.02
C LYS A 24 17.46 -12.64 2.51
N PRO A 25 17.65 -11.44 3.08
CA PRO A 25 17.21 -11.18 4.46
C PRO A 25 15.73 -11.52 4.62
N LEU A 26 15.35 -11.91 5.84
CA LEU A 26 13.98 -12.32 6.15
C LEU A 26 12.94 -11.27 5.72
N GLY A 27 11.99 -11.67 4.91
CA GLY A 27 10.94 -10.80 4.40
C GLY A 27 11.35 -9.91 3.21
N MET A 28 12.63 -9.93 2.78
CA MET A 28 13.04 -9.26 1.54
C MET A 28 12.75 -10.15 0.34
N ARG A 29 12.33 -9.56 -0.78
CA ARG A 29 11.93 -10.30 -2.00
C ARG A 29 12.49 -9.64 -3.23
N ASP A 30 12.94 -10.46 -4.20
CA ASP A 30 13.20 -9.97 -5.55
C ASP A 30 11.85 -9.81 -6.27
N THR A 31 11.76 -8.77 -7.08
CA THR A 31 10.62 -8.54 -7.97
C THR A 31 11.06 -8.88 -9.40
N LEU A 32 10.56 -9.97 -9.95
CA LEU A 32 10.89 -10.42 -11.30
C LEU A 32 10.22 -9.53 -12.37
N PRO A 33 10.71 -9.52 -13.62
CA PRO A 33 10.32 -8.55 -14.65
C PRO A 33 8.81 -8.41 -14.86
N MET A 34 8.05 -9.50 -14.88
CA MET A 34 6.61 -9.46 -15.09
C MET A 34 5.89 -8.69 -13.96
N LEU A 35 6.17 -9.06 -12.71
CA LEU A 35 5.60 -8.37 -11.55
C LEU A 35 6.10 -6.92 -11.46
N TYR A 36 7.35 -6.66 -11.85
CA TYR A 36 7.90 -5.31 -11.89
C TYR A 36 7.13 -4.39 -12.86
N GLU A 37 6.89 -4.85 -14.09
CA GLU A 37 6.12 -4.09 -15.10
C GLU A 37 4.68 -3.85 -14.62
N THR A 38 4.05 -4.83 -13.98
CA THR A 38 2.71 -4.66 -13.37
C THR A 38 2.73 -3.55 -12.32
N LYS A 39 3.68 -3.61 -11.38
CA LYS A 39 3.82 -2.59 -10.33
C LYS A 39 4.07 -1.20 -10.90
N VAL A 40 4.93 -1.08 -11.92
CA VAL A 40 5.21 0.20 -12.60
C VAL A 40 3.96 0.75 -13.28
N SER A 41 3.22 -0.09 -14.01
CA SER A 41 1.99 0.31 -14.69
C SER A 41 0.93 0.80 -13.70
N VAL A 42 0.69 0.04 -12.65
CA VAL A 42 -0.28 0.37 -11.59
C VAL A 42 0.11 1.68 -10.89
N ARG A 43 1.37 1.80 -10.48
CA ARG A 43 1.90 3.02 -9.85
C ARG A 43 1.72 4.27 -10.73
N ASN A 44 2.03 4.18 -12.02
CA ASN A 44 1.91 5.30 -12.93
C ASN A 44 0.44 5.75 -13.06
N LYS A 45 -0.49 4.81 -13.26
CA LYS A 45 -1.93 5.11 -13.34
C LYS A 45 -2.43 5.78 -12.05
N MET A 46 -2.06 5.26 -10.87
CA MET A 46 -2.42 5.85 -9.60
C MET A 46 -1.82 7.25 -9.43
N SER A 47 -0.54 7.43 -9.79
CA SER A 47 0.13 8.73 -9.69
C SER A 47 -0.51 9.79 -10.57
N ASP A 48 -0.91 9.41 -11.78
CA ASP A 48 -1.56 10.33 -12.71
C ASP A 48 -2.97 10.72 -12.23
N GLU A 49 -3.70 9.80 -11.60
CA GLU A 49 -4.99 10.12 -11.00
C GLU A 49 -4.84 11.05 -9.78
N ILE A 50 -3.90 10.78 -8.89
CA ILE A 50 -3.59 11.62 -7.72
C ILE A 50 -3.27 13.06 -8.13
N LYS A 51 -2.50 13.25 -9.21
CA LYS A 51 -2.17 14.59 -9.74
C LYS A 51 -3.38 15.37 -10.20
N LYS A 52 -4.40 14.70 -10.79
CA LYS A 52 -5.66 15.36 -11.23
C LYS A 52 -6.43 15.97 -10.06
N TRP A 53 -6.28 15.42 -8.85
CA TRP A 53 -6.87 15.96 -7.63
C TRP A 53 -6.03 17.05 -6.97
N GLY A 54 -4.95 17.52 -7.62
CA GLY A 54 -4.13 18.64 -7.17
C GLY A 54 -3.09 18.28 -6.10
N TYR A 55 -2.81 17.00 -5.87
CA TYR A 55 -1.75 16.57 -4.94
C TYR A 55 -0.37 16.65 -5.58
N GLN A 56 0.60 17.10 -4.80
CA GLN A 56 1.99 17.28 -5.22
C GLN A 56 2.86 16.17 -4.63
N PHE A 57 3.62 15.49 -5.47
CA PHE A 57 4.51 14.43 -5.01
C PHE A 57 5.73 15.00 -4.28
N ILE A 58 6.09 14.35 -3.17
CA ILE A 58 7.24 14.64 -2.33
C ILE A 58 8.04 13.37 -2.07
N GLU A 59 9.34 13.52 -1.91
CA GLU A 59 10.23 12.45 -1.46
C GLU A 59 10.87 12.82 -0.12
N THR A 60 11.05 11.82 0.74
CA THR A 60 11.80 11.93 2.00
C THR A 60 12.90 10.86 2.02
N PRO A 61 13.96 11.04 2.83
CA PRO A 61 15.00 10.03 2.98
C PRO A 61 14.46 8.68 3.43
N ALA A 62 15.08 7.59 2.99
CA ALA A 62 14.74 6.25 3.48
C ALA A 62 15.24 6.01 4.91
N LEU A 63 16.36 6.67 5.28
CA LEU A 63 16.92 6.65 6.63
C LEU A 63 16.52 7.93 7.37
N GLU A 64 16.03 7.77 8.58
CA GLU A 64 15.58 8.84 9.47
C GLU A 64 16.17 8.62 10.87
N TYR A 65 16.24 9.66 11.68
CA TYR A 65 16.66 9.53 13.09
C TYR A 65 15.56 8.83 13.90
N TYR A 66 15.99 7.89 14.77
CA TYR A 66 15.08 7.16 15.64
C TYR A 66 14.30 8.09 16.57
N GLU A 67 14.98 9.08 17.17
CA GLU A 67 14.39 10.04 18.10
C GLU A 67 13.28 10.91 17.47
N THR A 68 13.25 11.02 16.15
CA THR A 68 12.23 11.81 15.44
C THR A 68 11.17 10.94 14.80
N ILE A 69 11.56 10.02 13.94
CA ILE A 69 10.61 9.22 13.16
C ILE A 69 10.31 7.88 13.84
N GLY A 70 11.30 7.26 14.50
CA GLY A 70 11.08 6.01 15.23
C GLY A 70 10.04 6.16 16.33
N GLU A 71 10.08 7.27 17.08
CA GLU A 71 9.13 7.56 18.16
C GLU A 71 7.80 8.18 17.64
N ALA A 72 7.85 8.94 16.55
CA ALA A 72 6.64 9.53 15.96
C ALA A 72 5.81 8.51 15.20
N SER A 73 6.45 7.52 14.61
CA SER A 73 5.79 6.41 13.92
C SER A 73 4.94 5.59 14.90
N ALA A 74 3.78 5.14 14.45
CA ALA A 74 2.92 4.27 15.24
C ALA A 74 3.32 2.78 15.13
N ILE A 75 4.48 2.47 14.57
CA ILE A 75 4.97 1.12 14.40
C ILE A 75 5.70 0.66 15.66
N LEU A 76 5.45 -0.57 16.07
CA LEU A 76 6.08 -1.14 17.26
C LEU A 76 7.62 -1.14 17.13
N ASP A 77 8.32 -0.77 18.18
CA ASP A 77 9.77 -0.62 18.19
C ASP A 77 10.53 -1.88 17.69
N GLN A 78 10.05 -3.06 18.03
CA GLN A 78 10.59 -4.34 17.56
C GLN A 78 10.39 -4.62 16.06
N GLN A 79 9.58 -3.82 15.38
CA GLN A 79 9.38 -3.88 13.92
C GLN A 79 10.22 -2.86 13.16
N LEU A 80 11.02 -2.05 13.85
CA LEU A 80 11.90 -1.07 13.22
C LEU A 80 13.23 -1.72 12.82
N PHE A 81 13.68 -1.46 11.60
CA PHE A 81 15.05 -1.73 11.20
C PHE A 81 15.94 -0.60 11.72
N LYS A 82 16.77 -0.88 12.73
CA LYS A 82 17.66 0.08 13.35
C LYS A 82 19.10 -0.08 12.88
N LEU A 83 19.78 1.02 12.64
CA LEU A 83 21.18 1.08 12.24
C LEU A 83 21.90 2.15 13.11
N LEU A 84 23.23 2.07 13.15
CA LEU A 84 24.07 3.11 13.75
C LEU A 84 24.84 3.83 12.65
N ASP A 85 24.89 5.17 12.73
CA ASP A 85 25.79 5.94 11.89
C ASP A 85 27.23 5.99 12.47
N ALA A 86 28.15 6.63 11.74
CA ALA A 86 29.54 6.74 12.18
C ALA A 86 29.73 7.62 13.43
N GLN A 87 28.73 8.42 13.79
CA GLN A 87 28.70 9.30 14.95
C GLN A 87 28.04 8.65 16.19
N GLY A 88 27.44 7.45 16.01
CA GLY A 88 26.76 6.71 17.05
C GLY A 88 25.28 7.04 17.20
N HIS A 89 24.69 7.81 16.30
CA HIS A 89 23.24 8.06 16.32
C HIS A 89 22.49 6.82 15.85
N THR A 90 21.34 6.56 16.47
CA THR A 90 20.42 5.51 16.01
C THR A 90 19.60 6.01 14.84
N LEU A 91 19.69 5.33 13.71
CA LEU A 91 18.89 5.54 12.52
C LEU A 91 17.86 4.43 12.36
N VAL A 92 16.78 4.74 11.66
CA VAL A 92 15.76 3.76 11.27
C VAL A 92 15.49 3.82 9.77
N LEU A 93 15.28 2.67 9.15
CA LEU A 93 14.61 2.65 7.85
C LEU A 93 13.14 3.03 8.09
N ARG A 94 12.65 4.02 7.34
CA ARG A 94 11.29 4.57 7.53
C ARG A 94 10.23 3.46 7.51
N PRO A 95 9.45 3.30 8.58
CA PRO A 95 8.45 2.22 8.68
C PRO A 95 7.08 2.59 8.08
N ASP A 96 6.87 3.89 7.84
CA ASP A 96 5.73 4.49 7.14
C ASP A 96 6.18 5.81 6.46
N MET A 97 5.27 6.44 5.72
CA MET A 97 5.54 7.71 5.06
C MET A 97 4.90 8.91 5.78
N THR A 98 3.87 8.68 6.59
CA THR A 98 3.11 9.73 7.26
C THR A 98 3.99 10.55 8.20
N ALA A 99 4.77 9.90 9.08
CA ALA A 99 5.65 10.59 10.02
C ALA A 99 6.78 11.40 9.32
N PRO A 100 7.52 10.86 8.32
CA PRO A 100 8.45 11.63 7.50
C PRO A 100 7.83 12.84 6.80
N ILE A 101 6.62 12.70 6.25
CA ILE A 101 5.90 13.80 5.60
C ILE A 101 5.49 14.85 6.61
N ALA A 102 4.95 14.45 7.78
CA ALA A 102 4.61 15.36 8.87
C ALA A 102 5.84 16.18 9.32
N ARG A 103 7.02 15.54 9.44
CA ARG A 103 8.29 16.23 9.74
C ARG A 103 8.65 17.29 8.68
N VAL A 104 8.54 16.95 7.39
CA VAL A 104 8.84 17.89 6.30
C VAL A 104 7.80 19.00 6.26
N ALA A 105 6.52 18.68 6.40
CA ALA A 105 5.44 19.67 6.46
C ALA A 105 5.68 20.68 7.59
N ALA A 106 5.93 20.21 8.80
CA ALA A 106 6.18 21.04 9.98
C ALA A 106 7.44 21.94 9.81
N SER A 107 8.52 21.38 9.29
CA SER A 107 9.79 22.12 9.20
C SER A 107 9.86 23.09 8.03
N LYS A 108 9.17 22.83 6.91
CA LYS A 108 9.38 23.57 5.65
C LYS A 108 8.12 24.16 5.02
N LEU A 109 6.96 23.52 5.12
CA LEU A 109 5.82 23.83 4.26
C LEU A 109 4.68 24.57 4.96
N LEU A 110 4.33 24.20 6.20
CA LEU A 110 3.18 24.77 6.92
C LEU A 110 3.28 26.28 7.16
N LYS A 111 4.49 26.83 7.16
CA LYS A 111 4.72 28.28 7.25
C LYS A 111 4.29 29.04 6.00
N GLN A 112 4.16 28.36 4.87
CA GLN A 112 3.95 28.99 3.56
C GLN A 112 2.50 28.83 3.08
N GLN A 113 1.87 27.70 3.36
CA GLN A 113 0.55 27.36 2.82
C GLN A 113 -0.19 26.38 3.73
N ILE A 114 -1.49 26.56 3.89
CA ILE A 114 -2.46 25.63 4.49
C ILE A 114 -3.74 25.71 3.67
N PRO A 115 -4.44 24.60 3.34
CA PRO A 115 -4.03 23.22 3.55
C PRO A 115 -2.96 22.75 2.56
N LEU A 116 -2.15 21.77 2.98
CA LEU A 116 -1.17 21.10 2.13
C LEU A 116 -1.82 19.83 1.54
N ARG A 117 -1.59 19.58 0.25
CA ARG A 117 -1.94 18.37 -0.47
C ARG A 117 -0.68 17.68 -0.98
N LEU A 118 -0.21 16.67 -0.26
CA LEU A 118 1.05 15.99 -0.54
C LEU A 118 0.78 14.53 -0.94
N ALA A 119 1.56 14.03 -1.88
CA ALA A 119 1.52 12.65 -2.34
C ALA A 119 2.91 12.02 -2.30
N TYR A 120 2.97 10.70 -2.25
CA TYR A 120 4.22 9.96 -2.25
C TYR A 120 4.09 8.61 -2.94
N SER A 121 5.22 8.09 -3.44
CA SER A 121 5.39 6.69 -3.83
C SER A 121 6.76 6.25 -3.35
N ALA A 122 6.81 5.30 -2.42
CA ALA A 122 8.06 4.96 -1.77
C ALA A 122 8.03 3.59 -1.08
N ASN A 123 9.22 2.98 -0.93
CA ASN A 123 9.37 1.80 -0.10
C ASN A 123 9.37 2.16 1.37
N VAL A 124 8.72 1.33 2.18
CA VAL A 124 8.73 1.34 3.64
C VAL A 124 9.16 -0.02 4.16
N TYR A 125 9.68 -0.04 5.40
CA TYR A 125 10.41 -1.17 5.95
C TYR A 125 9.90 -1.54 7.32
N ARG A 126 9.45 -2.80 7.49
CA ARG A 126 8.97 -3.32 8.78
C ARG A 126 9.56 -4.69 9.04
N ALA A 127 10.43 -4.80 10.05
CA ALA A 127 11.04 -6.06 10.44
C ALA A 127 9.96 -7.09 10.77
N GLN A 128 10.12 -8.28 10.21
CA GLN A 128 9.17 -9.38 10.40
C GLN A 128 9.69 -10.34 11.47
N GLN A 129 8.79 -10.80 12.32
CA GLN A 129 9.04 -11.97 13.16
C GLN A 129 8.93 -13.25 12.33
N ARG A 130 9.65 -14.31 12.72
CA ARG A 130 9.91 -15.53 11.92
C ARG A 130 8.69 -16.23 11.30
N GLU A 131 7.46 -15.92 11.71
CA GLU A 131 6.27 -16.71 11.35
C GLU A 131 5.28 -16.01 10.40
N GLY A 132 5.57 -14.83 9.87
CA GLY A 132 4.52 -14.01 9.26
C GLY A 132 4.35 -14.11 7.75
N GLY A 133 5.31 -14.61 6.97
CA GLY A 133 5.25 -14.60 5.49
C GLY A 133 5.06 -13.19 4.85
N ARG A 134 4.97 -12.15 5.67
CA ARG A 134 4.74 -10.77 5.24
C ARG A 134 6.04 -10.15 4.73
N PRO A 135 6.02 -9.35 3.65
CA PRO A 135 7.22 -8.66 3.21
C PRO A 135 7.68 -7.64 4.24
N ALA A 136 9.01 -7.60 4.46
CA ALA A 136 9.67 -6.62 5.33
C ALA A 136 9.93 -5.29 4.60
N GLU A 137 10.06 -5.33 3.29
CA GLU A 137 10.11 -4.18 2.39
C GLU A 137 8.92 -4.25 1.44
N PHE A 138 8.19 -3.14 1.30
CA PHE A 138 7.06 -3.05 0.39
C PHE A 138 6.84 -1.60 -0.05
N GLU A 139 6.32 -1.43 -1.26
CA GLU A 139 6.03 -0.14 -1.84
C GLU A 139 4.65 0.35 -1.42
N GLN A 140 4.57 1.62 -0.99
CA GLN A 140 3.34 2.35 -0.75
C GLN A 140 3.24 3.55 -1.68
N ILE A 141 2.04 3.79 -2.21
CA ILE A 141 1.62 5.07 -2.77
C ILE A 141 0.50 5.62 -1.91
N GLY A 142 0.54 6.91 -1.61
CA GLY A 142 -0.46 7.53 -0.75
C GLY A 142 -0.44 9.03 -0.80
N ILE A 143 -1.33 9.63 -0.04
CA ILE A 143 -1.52 11.08 0.06
C ILE A 143 -1.73 11.50 1.50
N GLU A 144 -1.41 12.76 1.78
CA GLU A 144 -1.62 13.42 3.07
C GLU A 144 -2.21 14.83 2.83
N CYS A 145 -3.39 15.08 3.38
CA CYS A 145 -4.03 16.39 3.43
C CYS A 145 -3.84 16.97 4.82
N ILE A 146 -3.02 18.01 4.95
CA ILE A 146 -2.63 18.58 6.25
C ILE A 146 -3.19 19.99 6.39
N GLY A 147 -3.80 20.30 7.53
CA GLY A 147 -4.37 21.60 7.85
C GLY A 147 -5.85 21.75 7.48
N ASN A 148 -6.56 20.67 7.22
CA ASN A 148 -8.00 20.67 6.95
C ASN A 148 -8.76 19.82 8.01
N LYS A 149 -9.55 20.49 8.87
CA LYS A 149 -10.31 19.85 9.95
C LYS A 149 -11.69 19.33 9.52
N SER A 150 -12.15 19.69 8.32
CA SER A 150 -13.52 19.39 7.90
C SER A 150 -13.72 17.91 7.56
N ILE A 151 -14.94 17.42 7.76
CA ILE A 151 -15.39 16.10 7.30
C ILE A 151 -15.25 15.96 5.79
N SER A 152 -15.36 17.09 5.06
CA SER A 152 -15.15 17.10 3.61
C SER A 152 -13.74 16.66 3.19
N ALA A 153 -12.73 16.85 4.04
CA ALA A 153 -11.40 16.32 3.76
C ALA A 153 -11.40 14.78 3.85
N ASP A 154 -12.10 14.20 4.83
CA ASP A 154 -12.21 12.73 4.94
C ASP A 154 -13.02 12.14 3.78
N ALA A 155 -14.09 12.84 3.35
CA ALA A 155 -14.85 12.45 2.16
C ALA A 155 -14.00 12.54 0.88
N GLU A 156 -13.19 13.61 0.72
CA GLU A 156 -12.21 13.76 -0.37
C GLU A 156 -11.23 12.57 -0.40
N MET A 157 -10.70 12.16 0.78
CA MET A 157 -9.77 11.02 0.87
C MET A 157 -10.39 9.73 0.32
N ILE A 158 -11.61 9.43 0.70
CA ILE A 158 -12.31 8.20 0.32
C ILE A 158 -12.72 8.25 -1.16
N ALA A 159 -13.16 9.41 -1.65
CA ALA A 159 -13.48 9.61 -3.06
C ALA A 159 -12.23 9.47 -3.96
N LEU A 160 -11.14 10.14 -3.61
CA LEU A 160 -9.86 10.02 -4.33
C LEU A 160 -9.31 8.60 -4.27
N LEU A 161 -9.37 7.93 -3.11
CA LEU A 161 -8.98 6.52 -2.99
C LEU A 161 -9.77 5.64 -3.96
N THR A 162 -11.08 5.87 -4.07
CA THR A 162 -11.95 5.15 -5.01
C THR A 162 -11.50 5.36 -6.47
N ASP A 163 -11.25 6.61 -6.86
CA ASP A 163 -10.83 6.94 -8.23
C ASP A 163 -9.44 6.38 -8.55
N VAL A 164 -8.51 6.44 -7.60
CA VAL A 164 -7.16 5.86 -7.75
C VAL A 164 -7.20 4.35 -7.95
N LEU A 165 -8.06 3.63 -7.22
CA LEU A 165 -8.21 2.17 -7.37
C LEU A 165 -8.84 1.82 -8.73
N LYS A 166 -9.86 2.57 -9.15
CA LYS A 166 -10.49 2.41 -10.48
C LYS A 166 -9.52 2.73 -11.61
N ALA A 167 -8.74 3.79 -11.50
CA ALA A 167 -7.70 4.14 -12.47
C ALA A 167 -6.62 3.05 -12.59
N ALA A 168 -6.30 2.37 -11.48
CA ALA A 168 -5.40 1.22 -11.48
C ALA A 168 -5.99 -0.01 -12.18
N GLY A 169 -7.33 -0.07 -12.36
CA GLY A 169 -8.06 -1.16 -12.99
C GLY A 169 -8.73 -2.11 -11.99
N LEU A 170 -8.83 -1.75 -10.70
CA LEU A 170 -9.54 -2.54 -9.72
C LEU A 170 -11.02 -2.15 -9.69
N GLU A 171 -11.90 -3.09 -10.01
CA GLU A 171 -13.35 -2.87 -10.06
C GLU A 171 -14.08 -3.43 -8.83
N ASP A 172 -13.63 -4.60 -8.33
CA ASP A 172 -14.24 -5.26 -7.17
C ASP A 172 -13.46 -4.96 -5.90
N PHE A 173 -13.93 -3.97 -5.15
CA PHE A 173 -13.39 -3.60 -3.85
C PHE A 173 -14.47 -3.01 -2.94
N LYS A 174 -14.19 -3.03 -1.63
CA LYS A 174 -14.99 -2.36 -0.60
C LYS A 174 -14.12 -1.58 0.36
N ILE A 175 -14.61 -0.44 0.78
CA ILE A 175 -14.00 0.45 1.77
C ILE A 175 -14.82 0.34 3.05
N SER A 176 -14.23 -0.25 4.09
CA SER A 176 -14.83 -0.31 5.43
C SER A 176 -14.45 0.93 6.20
N ILE A 177 -15.42 1.66 6.73
CA ILE A 177 -15.23 2.90 7.48
C ILE A 177 -15.65 2.71 8.93
N GLY A 178 -14.78 3.11 9.85
CA GLY A 178 -15.02 3.19 11.29
C GLY A 178 -14.65 4.56 11.84
N HIS A 179 -14.74 4.70 13.16
CA HIS A 179 -14.38 5.93 13.86
C HIS A 179 -13.70 5.61 15.19
N ILE A 180 -12.45 6.04 15.34
CA ILE A 180 -11.66 5.75 16.55
C ILE A 180 -12.24 6.42 17.79
N GLY A 181 -12.66 7.69 17.68
CA GLY A 181 -13.28 8.42 18.77
C GLY A 181 -14.53 7.72 19.32
N PHE A 182 -15.42 7.26 18.43
CA PHE A 182 -16.59 6.48 18.84
C PHE A 182 -16.22 5.24 19.65
N LEU A 183 -15.30 4.44 19.13
CA LEU A 183 -14.86 3.21 19.78
C LEU A 183 -14.25 3.49 21.16
N GLN A 184 -13.39 4.52 21.25
CA GLN A 184 -12.74 4.90 22.51
C GLN A 184 -13.77 5.37 23.55
N GLU A 185 -14.64 6.30 23.18
CA GLU A 185 -15.65 6.84 24.08
C GLU A 185 -16.66 5.79 24.53
N PHE A 186 -17.11 4.93 23.61
CA PHE A 186 -18.01 3.84 23.93
C PHE A 186 -17.38 2.86 24.92
N PHE A 187 -16.15 2.42 24.68
CA PHE A 187 -15.47 1.49 25.59
C PHE A 187 -15.17 2.14 26.94
N LEU A 188 -14.66 3.36 26.96
CA LEU A 188 -14.39 4.06 28.24
C LEU A 188 -15.65 4.31 29.04
N SER A 189 -16.78 4.57 28.40
CA SER A 189 -18.05 4.80 29.07
C SER A 189 -18.52 3.58 29.87
N ILE A 190 -18.21 2.37 29.39
CA ILE A 190 -18.62 1.09 29.99
C ILE A 190 -17.53 0.53 30.91
N LEU A 191 -16.28 0.57 30.48
CA LEU A 191 -15.16 -0.12 31.15
C LEU A 191 -14.48 0.74 32.20
N GLY A 192 -14.62 2.06 32.08
CA GLY A 192 -14.13 3.05 33.06
C GLY A 192 -12.64 3.33 33.00
N THR A 193 -11.82 2.45 32.43
CA THR A 193 -10.35 2.64 32.33
C THR A 193 -9.80 2.24 30.97
N GLU A 194 -8.69 2.90 30.58
CA GLU A 194 -8.00 2.65 29.32
C GLU A 194 -7.37 1.24 29.28
N GLU A 195 -6.89 0.73 30.41
CA GLU A 195 -6.30 -0.62 30.49
C GLU A 195 -7.31 -1.69 30.09
N ARG A 196 -8.56 -1.58 30.59
CA ARG A 196 -9.65 -2.51 30.23
C ARG A 196 -10.06 -2.35 28.77
N ALA A 197 -10.14 -1.12 28.28
CA ALA A 197 -10.49 -0.82 26.90
C ALA A 197 -9.42 -1.36 25.92
N SER A 198 -8.14 -1.26 26.27
CA SER A 198 -7.03 -1.74 25.43
C SER A 198 -7.07 -3.24 25.19
N VAL A 199 -7.50 -4.04 26.17
CA VAL A 199 -7.65 -5.51 26.02
C VAL A 199 -8.70 -5.83 24.94
N LEU A 200 -9.87 -5.15 25.01
CA LEU A 200 -10.92 -5.37 24.02
C LEU A 200 -10.52 -4.86 22.63
N ARG A 201 -9.84 -3.70 22.54
CA ARG A 201 -9.31 -3.21 21.26
C ARG A 201 -8.30 -4.16 20.65
N LYS A 202 -7.41 -4.77 21.44
CA LYS A 202 -6.48 -5.80 20.98
C LYS A 202 -7.22 -7.00 20.38
N LEU A 203 -8.23 -7.51 21.05
CA LEU A 203 -9.05 -8.62 20.55
C LEU A 203 -9.77 -8.29 19.24
N LEU A 204 -10.28 -7.06 19.10
CA LEU A 204 -10.87 -6.57 17.84
C LEU A 204 -9.81 -6.47 16.72
N TYR A 205 -8.64 -5.92 17.03
CA TYR A 205 -7.53 -5.83 16.07
C TYR A 205 -7.10 -7.21 15.55
N GLU A 206 -7.01 -8.19 16.45
CA GLU A 206 -6.71 -9.59 16.13
C GLU A 206 -7.88 -10.32 15.46
N LYS A 207 -9.04 -9.65 15.30
CA LYS A 207 -10.30 -10.24 14.82
C LYS A 207 -10.76 -11.46 15.63
N ASN A 208 -10.34 -11.53 16.88
CA ASN A 208 -10.66 -12.60 17.82
C ASN A 208 -12.01 -12.31 18.52
N TYR A 209 -13.10 -12.45 17.79
CA TYR A 209 -14.46 -12.19 18.30
C TYR A 209 -14.94 -13.22 19.34
N VAL A 210 -14.38 -14.43 19.34
CA VAL A 210 -14.66 -15.44 20.36
C VAL A 210 -14.03 -15.00 21.68
N GLY A 211 -12.74 -14.69 21.68
CA GLY A 211 -12.03 -14.19 22.85
C GLY A 211 -12.63 -12.89 23.39
N PHE A 212 -13.12 -12.00 22.50
CA PHE A 212 -13.83 -10.78 22.89
C PHE A 212 -15.08 -11.11 23.72
N ARG A 213 -15.95 -12.01 23.25
CA ARG A 213 -17.18 -12.41 23.98
C ARG A 213 -16.85 -13.09 25.31
N GLU A 214 -15.85 -13.96 25.35
CA GLU A 214 -15.44 -14.62 26.59
C GLU A 214 -14.88 -13.63 27.59
N HIS A 215 -14.03 -12.71 27.14
CA HIS A 215 -13.49 -11.67 28.01
C HIS A 215 -14.61 -10.77 28.58
N VAL A 216 -15.54 -10.28 27.74
CA VAL A 216 -16.70 -9.50 28.20
C VAL A 216 -17.52 -10.23 29.26
N LYS A 217 -17.77 -11.54 29.08
CA LYS A 217 -18.50 -12.34 30.08
C LYS A 217 -17.78 -12.40 31.44
N SER A 218 -16.45 -12.41 31.45
CA SER A 218 -15.63 -12.49 32.67
C SER A 218 -15.53 -11.17 33.44
N LEU A 219 -15.84 -10.02 32.81
CA LEU A 219 -15.73 -8.71 33.44
C LEU A 219 -16.79 -8.52 34.53
N PRO A 220 -16.45 -7.83 35.63
CA PRO A 220 -17.41 -7.46 36.69
C PRO A 220 -18.28 -6.26 36.27
N LEU A 221 -19.12 -6.44 35.24
CA LEU A 221 -20.02 -5.43 34.69
C LEU A 221 -21.49 -5.87 34.84
N SER A 222 -22.39 -4.91 34.74
CA SER A 222 -23.83 -5.18 34.66
C SER A 222 -24.18 -6.07 33.47
N SER A 223 -25.30 -6.79 33.52
CA SER A 223 -25.80 -7.57 32.40
C SER A 223 -26.08 -6.69 31.18
N ILE A 224 -26.55 -5.46 31.40
CA ILE A 224 -26.85 -4.47 30.36
C ILE A 224 -25.53 -4.08 29.64
N ASP A 225 -24.48 -3.73 30.37
CA ASP A 225 -23.20 -3.33 29.80
C ASP A 225 -22.54 -4.45 29.05
N LYS A 226 -22.61 -5.68 29.60
CA LYS A 226 -22.12 -6.86 28.87
C LYS A 226 -22.85 -7.06 27.54
N GLN A 227 -24.16 -6.89 27.53
CA GLN A 227 -24.97 -7.00 26.33
C GLN A 227 -24.59 -5.92 25.30
N ARG A 228 -24.44 -4.66 25.73
CA ARG A 228 -24.00 -3.55 24.87
C ARG A 228 -22.65 -3.82 24.20
N LEU A 229 -21.66 -4.33 24.96
CA LEU A 229 -20.36 -4.70 24.42
C LEU A 229 -20.45 -5.88 23.42
N ILE A 230 -21.34 -6.85 23.66
CA ILE A 230 -21.55 -7.97 22.74
C ILE A 230 -22.26 -7.50 21.46
N GLU A 231 -23.22 -6.59 21.57
CA GLU A 231 -23.92 -6.02 20.41
C GLU A 231 -23.00 -5.14 19.57
N PHE A 232 -22.04 -4.44 20.20
CA PHE A 232 -21.04 -3.61 19.52
C PHE A 232 -20.33 -4.37 18.39
N ILE A 233 -19.94 -5.64 18.57
CA ILE A 233 -19.25 -6.41 17.54
C ILE A 233 -20.11 -6.73 16.31
N SER A 234 -21.40 -6.44 16.35
CA SER A 234 -22.35 -6.56 15.22
C SER A 234 -22.55 -5.26 14.44
N LEU A 235 -21.94 -4.15 14.88
CA LEU A 235 -22.09 -2.82 14.25
C LEU A 235 -21.31 -2.74 12.93
N ARG A 236 -21.76 -3.51 11.95
CA ARG A 236 -21.21 -3.59 10.59
C ARG A 236 -22.33 -3.64 9.56
N GLY A 237 -22.03 -3.15 8.36
CA GLY A 237 -22.93 -3.18 7.23
C GLY A 237 -23.21 -1.79 6.66
N SER A 238 -24.34 -1.64 5.99
CA SER A 238 -24.73 -0.39 5.33
C SER A 238 -25.80 0.37 6.13
N GLU A 239 -27.05 0.15 5.77
CA GLU A 239 -28.19 0.84 6.38
C GLU A 239 -28.49 0.36 7.81
N GLY A 240 -28.79 1.32 8.69
CA GLY A 240 -29.16 1.02 10.07
C GLY A 240 -28.00 0.80 11.05
N THR A 241 -26.74 0.69 10.59
CA THR A 241 -25.59 0.54 11.50
C THR A 241 -25.44 1.74 12.44
N LEU A 242 -25.55 2.96 11.92
CA LEU A 242 -25.49 4.18 12.74
C LEU A 242 -26.65 4.24 13.75
N SER A 243 -27.87 3.91 13.34
CA SER A 243 -29.03 3.89 14.24
C SER A 243 -28.87 2.87 15.37
N LYS A 244 -28.33 1.68 15.06
CA LYS A 244 -28.00 0.68 16.07
C LYS A 244 -26.91 1.17 17.02
N ALA A 245 -25.86 1.81 16.49
CA ALA A 245 -24.80 2.39 17.30
C ALA A 245 -25.33 3.46 18.25
N MET A 246 -26.19 4.36 17.75
CA MET A 246 -26.86 5.37 18.58
C MET A 246 -27.69 4.76 19.71
N ALA A 247 -28.41 3.65 19.44
CA ALA A 247 -29.19 2.95 20.45
C ALA A 247 -28.33 2.31 21.56
N LEU A 248 -27.05 2.09 21.33
CA LEU A 248 -26.12 1.59 22.34
C LEU A 248 -25.51 2.68 23.22
N LEU A 249 -25.66 3.97 22.84
CA LEU A 249 -25.09 5.07 23.62
C LEU A 249 -25.92 5.35 24.87
N GLU A 250 -25.24 5.71 25.94
CA GLU A 250 -25.78 6.30 27.15
C GLU A 250 -25.13 7.66 27.38
N ASN A 251 -25.91 8.62 27.82
CA ASN A 251 -25.45 9.96 28.20
C ASN A 251 -24.75 10.76 27.05
N GLY A 252 -25.04 10.42 25.80
CA GLY A 252 -24.54 11.14 24.62
C GLY A 252 -23.04 10.98 24.32
N LYS A 253 -22.30 10.19 25.08
CA LYS A 253 -20.86 9.93 24.81
C LYS A 253 -20.71 9.14 23.53
N GLY A 254 -19.91 9.67 22.59
CA GLY A 254 -19.73 9.10 21.25
C GLY A 254 -20.75 9.59 20.22
N GLN A 255 -21.67 10.46 20.59
CA GLN A 255 -22.69 11.03 19.70
C GLN A 255 -22.02 11.86 18.57
N ASP A 256 -21.08 12.74 18.93
CA ASP A 256 -20.41 13.61 17.96
C ASP A 256 -19.71 12.78 16.88
N SER A 257 -19.03 11.71 17.26
CA SER A 257 -18.37 10.78 16.31
C SER A 257 -19.36 10.08 15.37
N LEU A 258 -20.57 9.76 15.83
CA LEU A 258 -21.63 9.19 14.98
C LEU A 258 -22.26 10.24 14.07
N ASP A 259 -22.35 11.49 14.52
CA ASP A 259 -22.83 12.60 13.70
C ASP A 259 -21.82 12.96 12.60
N GLU A 260 -20.51 12.92 12.88
CA GLU A 260 -19.45 13.02 11.89
C GLU A 260 -19.56 11.92 10.82
N LEU A 261 -19.78 10.66 11.23
CA LEU A 261 -19.97 9.55 10.28
C LEU A 261 -21.25 9.71 9.45
N ARG A 262 -22.30 10.28 10.01
CA ARG A 262 -23.55 10.58 9.27
C ARG A 262 -23.29 11.64 8.20
N GLU A 263 -22.61 12.72 8.55
CA GLU A 263 -22.23 13.78 7.62
C GLU A 263 -21.32 13.23 6.53
N LEU A 264 -20.31 12.44 6.90
CA LEU A 264 -19.43 11.76 5.95
C LEU A 264 -20.23 10.90 4.95
N ALA A 265 -21.21 10.13 5.42
CA ALA A 265 -22.03 9.30 4.54
C ALA A 265 -22.85 10.12 3.52
N VAL A 266 -23.35 11.30 3.92
CA VAL A 266 -24.02 12.25 3.00
C VAL A 266 -23.05 12.73 1.92
N GLN A 267 -21.88 13.18 2.32
CA GLN A 267 -20.87 13.69 1.38
C GLN A 267 -20.34 12.61 0.43
N LEU A 268 -20.15 11.37 0.91
CA LEU A 268 -19.76 10.24 0.04
C LEU A 268 -20.80 9.93 -1.03
N LYS A 269 -22.09 10.12 -0.71
CA LYS A 269 -23.16 9.99 -1.69
C LYS A 269 -23.11 11.13 -2.72
N GLU A 270 -22.79 12.35 -2.30
CA GLU A 270 -22.61 13.49 -3.20
C GLU A 270 -21.40 13.28 -4.14
N PHE A 271 -20.32 12.66 -3.66
CA PHE A 271 -19.20 12.20 -4.49
C PHE A 271 -19.54 10.99 -5.39
N GLY A 272 -20.68 10.32 -5.18
CA GLY A 272 -21.10 9.15 -5.97
C GLY A 272 -20.27 7.88 -5.68
N VAL A 273 -19.68 7.77 -4.47
CA VAL A 273 -18.81 6.65 -4.08
C VAL A 273 -19.41 5.79 -2.96
N ASP A 274 -20.60 6.11 -2.49
CA ASP A 274 -21.30 5.42 -1.40
C ASP A 274 -21.48 3.91 -1.65
N GLN A 275 -21.64 3.50 -2.91
CA GLN A 275 -21.74 2.08 -3.30
C GLN A 275 -20.48 1.25 -2.99
N TYR A 276 -19.31 1.89 -2.85
CA TYR A 276 -18.05 1.22 -2.51
C TYR A 276 -17.83 1.12 -1.00
N VAL A 277 -18.67 1.76 -0.19
CA VAL A 277 -18.47 1.98 1.23
C VAL A 277 -19.37 1.09 2.09
N ASN A 278 -18.81 0.55 3.16
CA ASN A 278 -19.52 -0.10 4.26
C ASN A 278 -19.07 0.50 5.59
N LEU A 279 -19.98 0.60 6.56
CA LEU A 279 -19.60 0.94 7.93
C LEU A 279 -19.11 -0.31 8.67
N ASP A 280 -18.01 -0.16 9.41
CA ASP A 280 -17.51 -1.15 10.37
C ASP A 280 -16.99 -0.42 11.61
N LEU A 281 -17.86 -0.24 12.60
CA LEU A 281 -17.50 0.45 13.84
C LEU A 281 -16.59 -0.39 14.75
N THR A 282 -16.32 -1.64 14.39
CA THR A 282 -15.36 -2.50 15.08
C THR A 282 -13.94 -2.39 14.52
N LEU A 283 -13.75 -1.51 13.53
CA LEU A 283 -12.46 -1.30 12.89
C LEU A 283 -11.48 -0.69 13.89
N VAL A 284 -10.33 -1.32 14.05
CA VAL A 284 -9.23 -0.88 14.92
C VAL A 284 -7.94 -0.90 14.14
N SER A 285 -7.19 0.18 14.19
CA SER A 285 -5.84 0.24 13.63
C SER A 285 -4.77 -0.05 14.69
N HIS A 286 -3.65 -0.64 14.28
CA HIS A 286 -2.43 -0.67 15.07
C HIS A 286 -1.72 0.69 15.12
N MET A 287 -2.09 1.61 14.21
CA MET A 287 -1.53 2.96 14.16
C MET A 287 -2.17 3.81 15.24
N SER A 288 -1.42 4.09 16.31
CA SER A 288 -1.92 4.81 17.49
C SER A 288 -2.17 6.30 17.28
N TYR A 289 -1.80 6.86 16.14
CA TYR A 289 -1.99 8.26 15.84
C TYR A 289 -3.38 8.62 15.28
N TYR A 290 -4.18 7.65 14.85
CA TYR A 290 -5.53 7.94 14.35
C TYR A 290 -6.43 8.49 15.45
N THR A 291 -7.20 9.53 15.11
CA THR A 291 -8.05 10.27 16.06
C THR A 291 -9.54 10.26 15.69
N GLY A 292 -9.88 10.20 14.42
CA GLY A 292 -11.23 10.32 13.90
C GLY A 292 -11.64 9.16 13.00
N THR A 293 -12.11 9.51 11.78
CA THR A 293 -12.46 8.56 10.74
C THR A 293 -11.26 7.64 10.42
N LEU A 294 -11.54 6.35 10.33
CA LEU A 294 -10.59 5.30 9.94
C LEU A 294 -11.21 4.47 8.83
N PHE A 295 -10.41 4.08 7.81
CA PHE A 295 -10.91 3.21 6.76
C PHE A 295 -9.86 2.22 6.26
N GLU A 296 -10.35 1.07 5.81
CA GLU A 296 -9.55 0.01 5.18
C GLU A 296 -10.19 -0.44 3.88
N VAL A 297 -9.34 -0.74 2.87
CA VAL A 297 -9.78 -1.21 1.56
C VAL A 297 -9.52 -2.69 1.43
N TYR A 298 -10.53 -3.42 1.01
CA TYR A 298 -10.48 -4.84 0.73
C TYR A 298 -10.81 -5.12 -0.73
N ALA A 299 -10.00 -5.96 -1.38
CA ALA A 299 -10.28 -6.51 -2.70
C ALA A 299 -10.70 -7.99 -2.57
N GLY A 300 -11.63 -8.43 -3.42
CA GLY A 300 -12.34 -9.69 -3.24
C GLY A 300 -11.50 -10.96 -3.08
N GLN A 301 -10.27 -10.99 -3.59
CA GLN A 301 -9.40 -12.17 -3.55
C GLN A 301 -8.21 -12.07 -2.58
N VAL A 302 -7.98 -10.88 -1.99
CA VAL A 302 -6.86 -10.66 -1.08
C VAL A 302 -7.34 -10.69 0.36
N GLY A 303 -6.86 -11.66 1.14
CA GLY A 303 -7.30 -11.90 2.53
C GLY A 303 -6.87 -10.82 3.54
N SER A 304 -6.31 -9.69 3.09
CA SER A 304 -5.84 -8.58 3.92
C SER A 304 -6.09 -7.24 3.22
N PRO A 305 -6.20 -6.12 3.97
CA PRO A 305 -6.41 -4.81 3.36
C PRO A 305 -5.32 -4.48 2.35
N ILE A 306 -5.71 -3.98 1.19
CA ILE A 306 -4.78 -3.48 0.15
C ILE A 306 -4.36 -2.04 0.40
N GLY A 307 -5.13 -1.30 1.21
CA GLY A 307 -4.85 0.07 1.63
C GLY A 307 -5.60 0.41 2.90
N ASN A 308 -5.17 1.45 3.54
CA ASN A 308 -5.80 2.00 4.72
C ASN A 308 -5.55 3.50 4.84
N GLY A 309 -6.38 4.18 5.59
CA GLY A 309 -6.25 5.62 5.84
C GLY A 309 -7.12 6.07 7.00
N GLY A 310 -7.10 7.38 7.24
CA GLY A 310 -7.93 8.01 8.27
C GLY A 310 -7.37 9.33 8.74
N ARG A 311 -8.04 9.91 9.72
CA ARG A 311 -7.72 11.20 10.36
C ARG A 311 -6.75 11.02 11.52
N TYR A 312 -5.73 11.90 11.58
CA TYR A 312 -4.68 11.87 12.61
C TYR A 312 -4.28 13.29 13.03
N ASP A 313 -5.04 13.89 13.90
CA ASP A 313 -4.90 15.30 14.27
C ASP A 313 -3.74 15.57 15.24
N ASN A 314 -3.27 14.58 16.00
CA ASN A 314 -2.25 14.79 17.04
C ASN A 314 -0.80 14.49 16.57
N LEU A 315 -0.60 14.03 15.33
CA LEU A 315 0.74 13.65 14.88
C LEU A 315 1.66 14.87 14.70
N LEU A 316 1.14 15.97 14.17
CA LEU A 316 1.94 17.16 13.89
C LEU A 316 2.34 17.89 15.18
N GLU A 317 1.65 17.69 16.30
CA GLU A 317 2.04 18.21 17.62
C GLU A 317 3.43 17.71 18.04
N LYS A 318 3.80 16.46 17.68
CA LYS A 318 5.14 15.91 17.92
C LYS A 318 6.24 16.70 17.18
N PHE A 319 5.87 17.46 16.15
CA PHE A 319 6.75 18.33 15.39
C PHE A 319 6.49 19.82 15.65
N GLY A 320 5.77 20.14 16.72
CA GLY A 320 5.53 21.53 17.18
C GLY A 320 4.44 22.29 16.44
N TRP A 321 3.52 21.60 15.76
CA TRP A 321 2.40 22.21 15.04
C TRP A 321 1.05 21.61 15.46
N ASP A 322 0.10 22.47 15.77
CA ASP A 322 -1.31 22.10 15.91
C ASP A 322 -1.96 22.15 14.52
N ALA A 323 -2.01 21.02 13.84
CA ALA A 323 -2.63 20.93 12.53
C ALA A 323 -3.27 19.55 12.32
N SER A 324 -4.55 19.57 11.98
CA SER A 324 -5.28 18.33 11.62
C SER A 324 -4.79 17.76 10.32
N ALA A 325 -4.86 16.45 10.19
CA ALA A 325 -4.49 15.78 8.96
C ALA A 325 -5.32 14.51 8.72
N THR A 326 -5.47 14.20 7.44
CA THR A 326 -6.12 12.96 6.98
C THR A 326 -5.42 12.48 5.71
N GLY A 327 -5.34 11.18 5.49
CA GLY A 327 -4.63 10.61 4.35
C GLY A 327 -4.87 9.13 4.17
N PHE A 328 -4.31 8.57 3.13
CA PHE A 328 -4.31 7.12 2.91
C PHE A 328 -3.03 6.60 2.28
N ALA A 329 -2.81 5.32 2.43
CA ALA A 329 -1.75 4.56 1.78
C ALA A 329 -2.32 3.30 1.11
N ILE A 330 -1.89 3.03 -0.12
CA ILE A 330 -2.16 1.79 -0.87
C ILE A 330 -0.86 1.01 -0.96
N ARG A 331 -0.92 -0.28 -0.70
CA ARG A 331 0.19 -1.21 -0.90
C ARG A 331 0.21 -1.67 -2.34
N VAL A 332 1.22 -1.24 -3.10
CA VAL A 332 1.34 -1.53 -4.53
C VAL A 332 1.49 -3.03 -4.79
N ASP A 333 2.21 -3.75 -3.92
CA ASP A 333 2.36 -5.20 -4.00
C ASP A 333 1.02 -5.96 -3.86
N ARG A 334 0.17 -5.56 -2.90
CA ARG A 334 -1.14 -6.18 -2.69
C ARG A 334 -2.15 -5.80 -3.77
N LEU A 335 -2.08 -4.57 -4.26
CA LEU A 335 -2.93 -4.15 -5.37
C LEU A 335 -2.56 -4.90 -6.66
N ALA A 336 -1.27 -5.10 -6.94
CA ALA A 336 -0.82 -5.92 -8.05
C ALA A 336 -1.28 -7.38 -7.91
N GLU A 337 -1.26 -7.94 -6.69
CA GLU A 337 -1.81 -9.28 -6.39
C GLU A 337 -3.33 -9.34 -6.65
N ALA A 338 -4.08 -8.32 -6.23
CA ALA A 338 -5.53 -8.23 -6.43
C ALA A 338 -5.92 -8.13 -7.91
N LEU A 339 -5.10 -7.44 -8.71
CA LEU A 339 -5.30 -7.30 -10.15
C LEU A 339 -4.93 -8.56 -10.92
N GLY A 340 -4.16 -9.46 -10.31
CA GLY A 340 -3.62 -10.65 -10.97
C GLY A 340 -2.41 -10.33 -11.86
N GLU A 341 -1.72 -11.38 -12.29
CA GLU A 341 -0.63 -11.22 -13.24
C GLU A 341 -1.18 -10.91 -14.64
N PRO A 342 -0.58 -9.95 -15.37
CA PRO A 342 -0.91 -9.77 -16.78
C PRO A 342 -0.62 -11.07 -17.51
N SER A 343 -1.49 -11.45 -18.41
CA SER A 343 -1.41 -12.73 -19.13
C SER A 343 -0.12 -12.88 -19.94
N GLN A 344 0.53 -11.78 -20.32
CA GLN A 344 1.83 -11.76 -21.02
C GLN A 344 2.53 -10.40 -20.83
N LEU A 345 3.86 -10.43 -20.71
CA LEU A 345 4.67 -9.25 -21.00
C LEU A 345 4.51 -8.88 -22.47
N ILE A 346 4.48 -7.59 -22.77
CA ILE A 346 4.64 -7.14 -24.16
C ILE A 346 6.05 -7.54 -24.59
N ALA A 347 6.14 -8.66 -25.30
CA ALA A 347 7.41 -9.14 -25.81
C ALA A 347 8.00 -8.10 -26.76
N PRO A 348 9.31 -7.80 -26.68
CA PRO A 348 9.95 -6.92 -27.66
C PRO A 348 9.97 -7.55 -29.05
N GLU A 349 10.11 -6.76 -30.10
CA GLU A 349 10.50 -7.24 -31.43
C GLU A 349 11.99 -7.57 -31.40
N CYS A 350 12.40 -8.55 -32.18
CA CYS A 350 13.81 -8.94 -32.29
C CYS A 350 14.34 -8.66 -33.70
N ILE A 351 15.56 -8.13 -33.79
CA ILE A 351 16.33 -8.01 -35.00
C ILE A 351 17.50 -8.96 -34.87
N LEU A 352 17.50 -10.05 -35.68
CA LEU A 352 18.63 -10.96 -35.85
C LEU A 352 19.47 -10.51 -37.01
N PHE A 353 20.78 -10.38 -36.80
CA PHE A 353 21.70 -9.95 -37.88
C PHE A 353 22.95 -10.82 -37.94
N SER A 354 23.48 -10.94 -39.14
CA SER A 354 24.85 -11.44 -39.37
C SER A 354 25.86 -10.28 -39.37
N PRO A 355 27.14 -10.52 -39.08
CA PRO A 355 28.16 -9.47 -39.05
C PRO A 355 28.18 -8.56 -40.26
N GLU A 356 27.90 -9.10 -41.45
CA GLU A 356 27.92 -8.41 -42.74
C GLU A 356 26.79 -7.38 -42.86
N ARG A 357 25.62 -7.65 -42.24
CA ARG A 357 24.44 -6.78 -42.30
C ARG A 357 24.19 -6.00 -41.02
N ARG A 358 25.19 -5.94 -40.13
CA ARG A 358 25.09 -5.25 -38.85
C ARG A 358 24.65 -3.78 -38.99
N ALA A 359 25.25 -3.04 -39.93
CA ALA A 359 24.95 -1.62 -40.10
C ALA A 359 23.47 -1.38 -40.44
N GLU A 360 22.92 -2.15 -41.41
CA GLU A 360 21.49 -2.06 -41.76
C GLU A 360 20.57 -2.42 -40.59
N ALA A 361 20.89 -3.48 -39.85
CA ALA A 361 20.13 -3.91 -38.67
C ALA A 361 20.11 -2.83 -37.58
N LEU A 362 21.24 -2.15 -37.36
CA LEU A 362 21.34 -1.07 -36.38
C LEU A 362 20.54 0.17 -36.81
N ASP A 363 20.57 0.55 -38.08
CA ASP A 363 19.79 1.67 -38.59
C ASP A 363 18.27 1.38 -38.52
N TYR A 364 17.87 0.18 -38.89
CA TYR A 364 16.49 -0.27 -38.77
C TYR A 364 16.03 -0.27 -37.29
N ALA A 365 16.84 -0.82 -36.39
CA ALA A 365 16.54 -0.80 -34.97
C ALA A 365 16.38 0.61 -34.42
N LYS A 366 17.22 1.56 -34.86
CA LYS A 366 17.16 2.96 -34.48
C LYS A 366 15.83 3.59 -34.93
N SER A 367 15.43 3.36 -36.18
CA SER A 367 14.17 3.89 -36.68
C SER A 367 12.97 3.34 -35.89
N LYS A 368 12.95 2.03 -35.62
CA LYS A 368 11.88 1.38 -34.86
C LYS A 368 11.79 1.87 -33.42
N ARG A 369 12.92 2.12 -32.78
CA ARG A 369 12.94 2.72 -31.42
C ARG A 369 12.42 4.15 -31.41
N LEU A 370 12.66 4.94 -32.46
CA LEU A 370 12.09 6.29 -32.62
C LEU A 370 10.56 6.25 -32.80
N GLU A 371 10.02 5.15 -33.36
CA GLU A 371 8.58 4.88 -33.43
C GLU A 371 7.99 4.41 -32.05
N GLY A 372 8.81 4.30 -31.01
CA GLY A 372 8.38 3.86 -29.66
C GLY A 372 8.35 2.33 -29.48
N LYS A 373 8.88 1.57 -30.45
CA LYS A 373 8.93 0.10 -30.36
C LYS A 373 10.03 -0.39 -29.40
N ARG A 374 9.78 -1.49 -28.70
CA ARG A 374 10.78 -2.19 -27.88
C ARG A 374 11.57 -3.15 -28.79
N ILE A 375 12.81 -2.84 -29.08
CA ILE A 375 13.64 -3.60 -30.05
C ILE A 375 14.85 -4.22 -29.36
N THR A 376 14.95 -5.54 -29.42
CA THR A 376 16.16 -6.33 -29.11
C THR A 376 16.96 -6.54 -30.38
N ILE A 377 18.27 -6.40 -30.32
CA ILE A 377 19.18 -6.68 -31.43
C ILE A 377 20.09 -7.81 -31.00
N GLN A 378 20.22 -8.85 -31.85
CA GLN A 378 21.01 -10.02 -31.53
C GLN A 378 21.85 -10.48 -32.72
N ASP A 379 23.16 -10.69 -32.52
CA ASP A 379 24.03 -11.35 -33.48
C ASP A 379 23.66 -12.84 -33.56
N ILE A 380 23.35 -13.32 -34.76
CA ILE A 380 22.90 -14.69 -34.99
C ILE A 380 24.00 -15.70 -34.70
N THR A 381 25.27 -15.31 -34.80
CA THR A 381 26.41 -16.22 -34.63
C THR A 381 26.53 -16.78 -33.20
N VAL A 382 25.97 -16.11 -32.21
CA VAL A 382 25.99 -16.56 -30.81
C VAL A 382 24.66 -17.22 -30.38
N VAL A 383 23.70 -17.36 -31.29
CA VAL A 383 22.41 -18.00 -31.01
C VAL A 383 22.51 -19.49 -31.35
N GLN A 384 22.48 -20.33 -30.32
CA GLN A 384 22.62 -21.80 -30.50
C GLN A 384 21.39 -22.43 -31.16
N ASN A 385 20.20 -21.92 -30.89
CA ASN A 385 18.94 -22.40 -31.46
C ASN A 385 18.06 -21.20 -31.80
N VAL A 386 18.01 -20.87 -33.07
CA VAL A 386 17.28 -19.69 -33.58
C VAL A 386 15.78 -19.83 -33.32
N ASP A 387 15.20 -20.99 -33.59
CA ASP A 387 13.76 -21.22 -33.42
C ASP A 387 13.30 -21.10 -31.94
N ALA A 388 14.11 -21.60 -31.02
CA ALA A 388 13.83 -21.47 -29.60
C ALA A 388 14.00 -20.04 -29.12
N PHE A 389 15.01 -19.34 -29.60
CA PHE A 389 15.30 -17.96 -29.27
C PHE A 389 14.21 -17.01 -29.79
N THR A 390 13.78 -17.17 -31.04
CA THR A 390 12.80 -16.26 -31.67
C THR A 390 11.39 -16.37 -31.09
N ARG A 391 11.00 -17.51 -30.49
CA ARG A 391 9.69 -17.70 -29.86
C ARG A 391 9.40 -16.77 -28.69
N THR A 392 10.43 -16.14 -28.13
CA THR A 392 10.29 -15.21 -26.99
C THR A 392 9.95 -13.77 -27.39
N PHE A 393 9.88 -13.49 -28.69
CA PHE A 393 9.67 -12.16 -29.25
C PHE A 393 8.30 -12.06 -29.92
N SER A 394 7.75 -10.83 -29.97
CA SER A 394 6.47 -10.55 -30.63
C SER A 394 6.57 -10.58 -32.17
N ASP A 395 7.72 -10.19 -32.69
CA ASP A 395 8.06 -10.21 -34.12
C ASP A 395 9.58 -10.35 -34.32
N VAL A 396 10.00 -10.88 -35.43
CA VAL A 396 11.44 -11.14 -35.75
C VAL A 396 11.79 -10.65 -37.11
N HIS A 397 12.72 -9.70 -37.18
CA HIS A 397 13.30 -9.17 -38.42
C HIS A 397 14.69 -9.77 -38.67
N MET A 398 14.89 -10.38 -39.84
CA MET A 398 16.11 -11.11 -40.20
C MET A 398 16.99 -10.29 -41.13
N PHE A 399 18.16 -9.88 -40.66
CA PHE A 399 19.22 -9.25 -41.44
C PHE A 399 20.41 -10.22 -41.57
N VAL A 400 20.21 -11.33 -42.29
CA VAL A 400 21.18 -12.44 -42.43
C VAL A 400 21.53 -12.65 -43.89
N GLY A 401 22.75 -13.09 -44.15
CA GLY A 401 23.27 -13.38 -45.48
C GLY A 401 24.10 -12.25 -46.09
N ASN A 402 24.76 -12.54 -47.22
CA ASN A 402 25.56 -11.54 -47.93
C ASN A 402 24.67 -10.40 -48.39
N GLY A 403 25.04 -9.14 -48.04
CA GLY A 403 24.36 -7.93 -48.46
C GLY A 403 24.35 -7.75 -49.98
N GLY A 404 23.47 -8.48 -50.63
CA GLY A 404 23.20 -8.33 -52.06
C GLY A 404 21.96 -7.44 -52.24
N ASN A 405 22.11 -6.40 -53.08
CA ASN A 405 21.05 -5.51 -53.50
C ASN A 405 19.76 -6.27 -53.77
N GLY A 406 18.70 -5.88 -53.12
CA GLY A 406 17.35 -6.34 -53.44
C GLY A 406 16.99 -5.95 -54.86
N GLN A 407 16.92 -6.94 -55.73
CA GLN A 407 16.07 -6.97 -56.92
C GLN A 407 15.42 -8.34 -57.00
N ASP A 408 14.12 -8.28 -56.92
CA ASP A 408 13.11 -9.17 -57.50
C ASP A 408 13.11 -10.67 -57.14
N GLU A 409 12.13 -11.14 -56.36
CA GLU A 409 10.92 -11.78 -56.93
C GLU A 409 9.84 -11.90 -55.85
#